data_befe3e370614d991cac6819793a74842
#
_entry.id   befe3e370614d991cac6819793a74842
#
_cell.length_a   1.000
_cell.length_b   1.000
_cell.length_c   1.000
_cell.angle_alpha   90.00
_cell.angle_beta   90.00
_cell.angle_gamma   90.00
#
_symmetry.space_group_name_H-M   'P 1'
#
loop_
_entity.id
_entity.type
_entity.pdbx_description
1 polymer ?
#
loop_
_entity_poly.entity_id
_entity_poly.type
_entity_poly.pdbx_seq_one_letter_code
_entity_poly.pdbx_strand_id
1 'polypeptide(L)'
;MIIEAGTPPISEVIGLGEAIKYLMNIGMDKIREHEKKLKEYLIDKVKDIDNLIIYNSSDTGIFSFNIDRVFAQDTSIYLNQYNIYVRAGNHCAKLLKDEINIKNTVRASLYFYNNYEDIDRFVNCLKNSHDIFNVIL
;
A
#
# COMPACT_ATOMS: atom_id res chain seq x y z
N MET A 1 -14.54 -25.47 28.26
CA MET A 1 -14.07 -24.37 29.16
C MET A 1 -13.04 -23.56 28.38
N ILE A 2 -13.34 -22.32 28.05
CA ILE A 2 -12.36 -21.40 27.41
C ILE A 2 -11.50 -20.88 28.54
N ILE A 3 -10.18 -21.11 28.47
CA ILE A 3 -9.23 -20.62 29.46
C ILE A 3 -8.65 -19.33 28.92
N GLU A 4 -9.00 -18.20 29.53
CA GLU A 4 -8.35 -16.93 29.31
C GLU A 4 -7.22 -16.73 30.35
N ALA A 5 -6.02 -16.42 29.86
CA ALA A 5 -4.87 -16.20 30.71
C ALA A 5 -4.72 -14.70 31.02
N GLY A 6 -5.32 -14.27 32.12
CA GLY A 6 -5.20 -12.90 32.64
C GLY A 6 -6.40 -11.99 32.36
N THR A 7 -6.24 -10.71 32.64
CA THR A 7 -7.29 -9.71 32.44
C THR A 7 -7.47 -9.43 30.93
N PRO A 8 -8.71 -9.46 30.40
CA PRO A 8 -8.96 -9.12 29.00
C PRO A 8 -8.55 -7.68 28.66
N PRO A 9 -8.15 -7.40 27.41
CA PRO A 9 -7.81 -6.03 26.95
C PRO A 9 -9.09 -5.20 26.74
N ILE A 10 -9.72 -4.76 27.82
CA ILE A 10 -11.07 -4.16 27.81
C ILE A 10 -11.10 -2.86 26.99
N SER A 11 -10.12 -1.98 27.17
CA SER A 11 -10.02 -0.70 26.45
C SER A 11 -9.90 -0.89 24.95
N GLU A 12 -9.10 -1.87 24.53
CA GLU A 12 -8.87 -2.20 23.12
C GLU A 12 -10.13 -2.79 22.48
N VAL A 13 -10.87 -3.61 23.20
CA VAL A 13 -12.14 -4.20 22.72
C VAL A 13 -13.21 -3.11 22.55
N ILE A 14 -13.32 -2.17 23.50
CA ILE A 14 -14.24 -1.03 23.38
C ILE A 14 -13.83 -0.15 22.19
N GLY A 15 -12.54 0.18 22.06
CA GLY A 15 -12.01 0.97 20.96
C GLY A 15 -12.27 0.32 19.60
N LEU A 16 -12.07 -0.99 19.48
CA LEU A 16 -12.40 -1.75 18.29
C LEU A 16 -13.90 -1.67 17.96
N GLY A 17 -14.76 -1.79 18.97
CA GLY A 17 -16.21 -1.66 18.80
C GLY A 17 -16.62 -0.31 18.20
N GLU A 18 -16.02 0.78 18.65
CA GLU A 18 -16.27 2.11 18.10
C GLU A 18 -15.70 2.28 16.67
N ALA A 19 -14.52 1.74 16.40
CA ALA A 19 -13.96 1.74 15.05
C ALA A 19 -14.85 0.97 14.05
N ILE A 20 -15.39 -0.18 14.45
CA ILE A 20 -16.33 -0.95 13.62
C ILE A 20 -17.61 -0.14 13.35
N LYS A 21 -18.19 0.48 14.38
CA LYS A 21 -19.39 1.35 14.20
C LYS A 21 -19.11 2.51 13.23
N TYR A 22 -17.93 3.13 13.33
CA TYR A 22 -17.53 4.19 12.44
C TYR A 22 -17.50 3.72 10.97
N LEU A 23 -16.84 2.58 10.68
CA LEU A 23 -16.79 2.01 9.34
C LEU A 23 -18.18 1.60 8.82
N MET A 24 -19.01 1.00 9.67
CA MET A 24 -20.39 0.65 9.32
C MET A 24 -21.24 1.88 8.98
N ASN A 25 -21.05 3.01 9.66
CA ASN A 25 -21.76 4.26 9.37
C ASN A 25 -21.34 4.86 8.02
N ILE A 26 -20.08 4.72 7.61
CA ILE A 26 -19.63 5.08 6.25
C ILE A 26 -20.26 4.12 5.23
N GLY A 27 -20.30 2.84 5.54
CA GLY A 27 -20.78 1.74 4.70
C GLY A 27 -19.64 1.03 3.98
N MET A 28 -19.48 -0.27 4.26
CA MET A 28 -18.38 -1.08 3.71
C MET A 28 -18.41 -1.15 2.19
N ASP A 29 -19.59 -1.18 1.57
CA ASP A 29 -19.72 -1.18 0.11
C ASP A 29 -19.23 0.12 -0.52
N LYS A 30 -19.50 1.26 0.13
CA LYS A 30 -19.00 2.57 -0.33
C LYS A 30 -17.48 2.66 -0.22
N ILE A 31 -16.91 2.14 0.87
CA ILE A 31 -15.46 2.08 1.05
C ILE A 31 -14.84 1.24 -0.05
N ARG A 32 -15.36 0.04 -0.30
CA ARG A 32 -14.88 -0.86 -1.36
C ARG A 32 -14.97 -0.22 -2.76
N GLU A 33 -16.09 0.41 -3.06
CA GLU A 33 -16.27 1.09 -4.35
C GLU A 33 -15.27 2.25 -4.53
N HIS A 34 -15.03 3.01 -3.47
CA HIS A 34 -14.05 4.09 -3.47
C HIS A 34 -12.62 3.57 -3.69
N GLU A 35 -12.19 2.55 -2.94
CA GLU A 35 -10.88 1.92 -3.11
C GLU A 35 -10.69 1.37 -4.53
N LYS A 36 -11.72 0.74 -5.08
CA LYS A 36 -11.70 0.22 -6.45
C LYS A 36 -11.48 1.34 -7.48
N LYS A 37 -12.22 2.43 -7.37
CA LYS A 37 -12.06 3.61 -8.26
C LYS A 37 -10.65 4.22 -8.15
N LEU A 38 -10.13 4.35 -6.94
CA LEU A 38 -8.76 4.83 -6.73
C LEU A 38 -7.73 3.90 -7.35
N LYS A 39 -7.91 2.58 -7.20
CA LYS A 39 -7.03 1.58 -7.78
C LYS A 39 -7.05 1.59 -9.31
N GLU A 40 -8.23 1.65 -9.91
CA GLU A 40 -8.41 1.74 -11.36
C GLU A 40 -7.72 3.01 -11.91
N TYR A 41 -7.90 4.14 -11.25
CA TYR A 41 -7.24 5.40 -11.59
C TYR A 41 -5.72 5.30 -11.49
N LEU A 42 -5.19 4.70 -10.41
CA LEU A 42 -3.77 4.48 -10.24
C LEU A 42 -3.20 3.62 -11.38
N ILE A 43 -3.84 2.48 -11.69
CA ILE A 43 -3.39 1.57 -12.76
C ILE A 43 -3.35 2.29 -14.11
N ASP A 44 -4.38 3.07 -14.43
CA ASP A 44 -4.41 3.85 -15.68
C ASP A 44 -3.26 4.86 -15.76
N LYS A 45 -2.93 5.52 -14.67
CA LYS A 45 -1.87 6.54 -14.62
C LYS A 45 -0.45 5.98 -14.66
N VAL A 46 -0.25 4.73 -14.23
CA VAL A 46 1.09 4.11 -14.17
C VAL A 46 1.40 3.20 -15.36
N LYS A 47 0.43 2.91 -16.22
CA LYS A 47 0.58 1.96 -17.35
C LYS A 47 1.70 2.31 -18.33
N ASP A 48 2.01 3.62 -18.47
CA ASP A 48 3.01 4.15 -19.40
C ASP A 48 4.36 4.43 -18.71
N ILE A 49 4.59 3.88 -17.50
CA ILE A 49 5.89 3.99 -16.79
C ILE A 49 6.69 2.72 -17.08
N ASP A 50 7.64 2.82 -18.02
CA ASP A 50 8.37 1.68 -18.57
C ASP A 50 9.19 0.88 -17.55
N ASN A 51 9.73 1.54 -16.53
CA ASN A 51 10.56 0.92 -15.50
C ASN A 51 9.77 0.42 -14.27
N LEU A 52 8.44 0.43 -14.33
CA LEU A 52 7.59 -0.02 -13.22
C LEU A 52 7.14 -1.46 -13.41
N ILE A 53 7.43 -2.31 -12.43
CA ILE A 53 7.01 -3.71 -12.40
C ILE A 53 5.86 -3.84 -11.42
N ILE A 54 4.68 -4.23 -11.90
CA ILE A 54 3.46 -4.38 -11.08
C ILE A 54 3.20 -5.86 -10.81
N TYR A 55 2.98 -6.22 -9.54
CA TYR A 55 2.82 -7.62 -9.11
C TYR A 55 1.38 -8.03 -8.82
N ASN A 56 0.46 -7.09 -8.67
CA ASN A 56 -0.93 -7.43 -8.39
C ASN A 56 -1.92 -6.60 -9.20
N SER A 57 -2.95 -7.29 -9.68
CA SER A 57 -4.10 -6.69 -10.39
C SER A 57 -5.41 -6.82 -9.61
N SER A 58 -5.35 -7.13 -8.29
CA SER A 58 -6.55 -7.31 -7.47
C SER A 58 -7.36 -6.03 -7.32
N ASP A 59 -8.68 -6.16 -7.13
CA ASP A 59 -9.64 -5.06 -6.90
C ASP A 59 -9.53 -4.43 -5.50
N THR A 60 -8.47 -4.74 -4.76
CA THR A 60 -8.22 -4.16 -3.43
C THR A 60 -7.41 -2.89 -3.53
N GLY A 61 -7.45 -2.02 -2.52
CA GLY A 61 -6.62 -0.83 -2.41
C GLY A 61 -5.10 -1.10 -2.30
N ILE A 62 -4.66 -2.36 -2.44
CA ILE A 62 -3.24 -2.73 -2.37
C ILE A 62 -2.60 -2.63 -3.76
N PHE A 63 -1.46 -1.95 -3.83
CA PHE A 63 -0.63 -1.83 -5.02
C PHE A 63 0.79 -2.28 -4.71
N SER A 64 1.17 -3.46 -5.22
CA SER A 64 2.50 -4.04 -5.04
C SER A 64 3.32 -3.88 -6.31
N PHE A 65 4.51 -3.29 -6.20
CA PHE A 65 5.34 -2.94 -7.36
C PHE A 65 6.82 -2.93 -6.99
N ASN A 66 7.66 -2.83 -8.01
CA ASN A 66 9.06 -2.45 -7.91
C ASN A 66 9.39 -1.46 -9.06
N ILE A 67 10.48 -0.74 -8.89
CA ILE A 67 11.14 0.00 -9.98
C ILE A 67 12.30 -0.88 -10.45
N ASP A 68 12.41 -1.10 -11.77
CA ASP A 68 13.46 -1.95 -12.34
C ASP A 68 14.85 -1.50 -11.89
N ARG A 69 15.67 -2.45 -11.45
CA ARG A 69 17.04 -2.25 -10.94
C ARG A 69 17.16 -1.39 -9.69
N VAL A 70 16.06 -1.03 -9.02
CA VAL A 70 16.07 -0.29 -7.76
C VAL A 70 15.63 -1.19 -6.61
N PHE A 71 16.36 -1.18 -5.50
CA PHE A 71 15.95 -1.90 -4.31
C PHE A 71 14.64 -1.32 -3.74
N ALA A 72 13.77 -2.20 -3.26
CA ALA A 72 12.49 -1.78 -2.68
C ALA A 72 12.65 -0.79 -1.51
N GLN A 73 13.71 -0.95 -0.72
CA GLN A 73 14.03 -0.06 0.39
C GLN A 73 14.40 1.34 -0.12
N ASP A 74 15.23 1.45 -1.18
CA ASP A 74 15.63 2.72 -1.76
C ASP A 74 14.43 3.45 -2.35
N THR A 75 13.55 2.72 -3.04
CA THR A 75 12.26 3.27 -3.49
C THR A 75 11.42 3.83 -2.34
N SER A 76 11.36 3.12 -1.21
CA SER A 76 10.64 3.59 -0.02
C SER A 76 11.27 4.84 0.57
N ILE A 77 12.60 4.91 0.65
CA ILE A 77 13.34 6.09 1.15
C ILE A 77 13.09 7.29 0.23
N TYR A 78 13.19 7.10 -1.07
CA TYR A 78 12.92 8.14 -2.07
C TYR A 78 11.50 8.71 -1.93
N LEU A 79 10.48 7.85 -1.89
CA LEU A 79 9.09 8.28 -1.75
C LEU A 79 8.83 9.01 -0.44
N ASN A 80 9.48 8.58 0.65
CA ASN A 80 9.38 9.22 1.96
C ASN A 80 9.85 10.68 1.96
N GLN A 81 10.82 11.06 1.11
CA GLN A 81 11.27 12.45 0.98
C GLN A 81 10.18 13.38 0.40
N TYR A 82 9.22 12.80 -0.32
CA TYR A 82 8.05 13.51 -0.85
C TYR A 82 6.79 13.33 0.03
N ASN A 83 6.96 12.87 1.29
CA ASN A 83 5.87 12.56 2.22
C ASN A 83 4.89 11.50 1.69
N ILE A 84 5.41 10.53 0.94
CA ILE A 84 4.65 9.37 0.45
C ILE A 84 5.17 8.14 1.18
N TYR A 85 4.33 7.57 2.03
CA TYR A 85 4.70 6.48 2.92
C TYR A 85 4.23 5.14 2.35
N VAL A 86 5.18 4.29 2.02
CA VAL A 86 4.96 2.94 1.49
C VAL A 86 5.69 1.92 2.36
N ARG A 87 5.36 0.66 2.21
CA ARG A 87 6.09 -0.41 2.88
C ARG A 87 6.98 -1.15 1.88
N ALA A 88 8.27 -1.33 2.23
CA ALA A 88 9.20 -2.17 1.48
C ALA A 88 9.51 -3.47 2.22
N GLY A 89 9.72 -4.56 1.51
CA GLY A 89 10.16 -5.83 2.08
C GLY A 89 9.30 -7.06 1.71
N ASN A 90 9.29 -8.04 2.60
CA ASN A 90 8.62 -9.34 2.38
C ASN A 90 7.12 -9.34 2.68
N HIS A 91 6.60 -8.30 3.35
CA HIS A 91 5.18 -8.18 3.75
C HIS A 91 4.63 -9.39 4.53
N CYS A 92 5.49 -10.09 5.28
CA CYS A 92 5.18 -11.36 5.96
C CYS A 92 4.74 -12.50 5.03
N ALA A 93 5.05 -12.42 3.73
CA ALA A 93 4.66 -13.37 2.68
C ALA A 93 5.89 -14.01 2.01
N LYS A 94 6.86 -14.47 2.80
CA LYS A 94 8.12 -15.00 2.28
C LYS A 94 7.90 -16.19 1.34
N LEU A 95 7.05 -17.15 1.71
CA LEU A 95 6.77 -18.34 0.88
C LEU A 95 6.20 -17.97 -0.50
N LEU A 96 5.26 -17.02 -0.54
CA LEU A 96 4.72 -16.53 -1.81
C LEU A 96 5.81 -15.91 -2.68
N LYS A 97 6.73 -15.16 -2.08
CA LYS A 97 7.82 -14.52 -2.82
C LYS A 97 8.85 -15.51 -3.34
N ASP A 98 9.14 -16.54 -2.57
CA ASP A 98 10.00 -17.64 -3.01
C ASP A 98 9.37 -18.37 -4.22
N GLU A 99 8.05 -18.59 -4.20
CA GLU A 99 7.30 -19.22 -5.29
C GLU A 99 7.33 -18.39 -6.60
N ILE A 100 7.16 -17.07 -6.50
CA ILE A 100 7.20 -16.16 -7.67
C ILE A 100 8.59 -15.59 -7.96
N ASN A 101 9.62 -16.09 -7.26
CA ASN A 101 11.04 -15.72 -7.41
C ASN A 101 11.31 -14.21 -7.26
N ILE A 102 10.71 -13.57 -6.27
CA ILE A 102 10.89 -12.15 -5.96
C ILE A 102 11.44 -11.99 -4.54
N LYS A 103 12.52 -11.22 -4.38
CA LYS A 103 13.13 -10.99 -3.06
C LYS A 103 12.29 -10.03 -2.18
N ASN A 104 12.02 -8.85 -2.69
CA ASN A 104 11.31 -7.78 -1.98
C ASN A 104 10.39 -7.02 -2.93
N THR A 105 9.33 -6.42 -2.39
CA THR A 105 8.46 -5.50 -3.14
C THR A 105 8.17 -4.26 -2.33
N VAL A 106 7.80 -3.19 -3.03
CA VAL A 106 7.17 -2.02 -2.43
C VAL A 106 5.65 -2.22 -2.45
N ARG A 107 4.98 -1.83 -1.38
CA ARG A 107 3.53 -1.86 -1.26
C ARG A 107 2.99 -0.49 -0.88
N ALA A 108 2.21 0.11 -1.76
CA ALA A 108 1.30 1.19 -1.44
C ALA A 108 -0.07 0.60 -1.04
N SER A 109 -0.73 1.20 -0.06
CA SER A 109 -2.05 0.77 0.41
C SER A 109 -2.97 1.98 0.40
N LEU A 110 -3.94 1.96 -0.50
CA LEU A 110 -4.99 2.95 -0.61
C LEU A 110 -6.14 2.57 0.33
N TYR A 111 -6.77 3.56 0.95
CA TYR A 111 -7.92 3.34 1.80
C TYR A 111 -8.94 4.46 1.63
N PHE A 112 -10.06 4.40 2.34
CA PHE A 112 -11.20 5.31 2.17
C PHE A 112 -10.89 6.80 2.42
N TYR A 113 -9.78 7.13 3.06
CA TYR A 113 -9.33 8.50 3.32
C TYR A 113 -8.39 9.05 2.25
N ASN A 114 -7.92 8.22 1.30
CA ASN A 114 -7.13 8.70 0.17
C ASN A 114 -8.01 9.30 -0.92
N ASN A 115 -7.41 10.15 -1.75
CA ASN A 115 -8.06 10.82 -2.86
C ASN A 115 -7.23 10.76 -4.15
N TYR A 116 -7.75 11.30 -5.24
CA TYR A 116 -7.05 11.32 -6.54
C TYR A 116 -5.77 12.16 -6.53
N GLU A 117 -5.72 13.23 -5.72
CA GLU A 117 -4.54 14.08 -5.59
C GLU A 117 -3.36 13.31 -4.94
N ASP A 118 -3.64 12.44 -3.97
CA ASP A 118 -2.64 11.55 -3.37
C ASP A 118 -2.04 10.63 -4.43
N ILE A 119 -2.88 10.09 -5.32
CA ILE A 119 -2.44 9.25 -6.43
C ILE A 119 -1.63 10.04 -7.43
N ASP A 120 -2.06 11.22 -7.82
CA ASP A 120 -1.31 12.06 -8.77
C ASP A 120 0.08 12.43 -8.22
N ARG A 121 0.19 12.75 -6.93
CA ARG A 121 1.48 12.99 -6.28
C ARG A 121 2.37 11.74 -6.31
N PHE A 122 1.81 10.59 -5.96
CA PHE A 122 2.52 9.31 -6.00
C PHE A 122 3.01 8.97 -7.40
N VAL A 123 2.14 9.06 -8.42
CA VAL A 123 2.47 8.79 -9.82
C VAL A 123 3.56 9.75 -10.33
N ASN A 124 3.50 11.04 -9.96
CA ASN A 124 4.52 12.00 -10.34
C ASN A 124 5.90 11.63 -9.77
N CYS A 125 5.96 11.15 -8.52
CA CYS A 125 7.20 10.64 -7.96
C CYS A 125 7.69 9.39 -8.70
N LEU A 126 6.81 8.47 -9.07
CA LEU A 126 7.19 7.27 -9.84
C LEU A 126 7.73 7.63 -11.23
N LYS A 127 7.13 8.58 -11.93
CA LYS A 127 7.61 9.06 -13.23
C LYS A 127 9.02 9.68 -13.16
N ASN A 128 9.35 10.33 -12.05
CA ASN A 128 10.66 10.93 -11.80
C ASN A 128 11.64 9.97 -11.09
N SER A 129 11.33 8.68 -11.04
CA SER A 129 12.12 7.69 -10.32
C SER A 129 13.53 7.45 -10.89
N HIS A 130 13.83 7.94 -12.08
CA HIS A 130 15.20 7.98 -12.61
C HIS A 130 16.15 8.82 -11.76
N ASP A 131 15.62 9.75 -10.95
CA ASP A 131 16.40 10.59 -10.03
C ASP A 131 16.67 9.95 -8.67
N ILE A 132 16.21 8.72 -8.43
CA ILE A 132 16.33 8.04 -7.11
C ILE A 132 17.77 8.08 -6.59
N PHE A 133 18.74 7.76 -7.43
CA PHE A 133 20.15 7.74 -7.02
C PHE A 133 20.73 9.14 -6.77
N ASN A 134 20.19 10.18 -7.39
CA ASN A 134 20.61 11.57 -7.15
C ASN A 134 20.06 12.13 -5.83
N VAL A 135 19.01 11.51 -5.31
CA VAL A 135 18.28 11.96 -4.11
C VAL A 135 18.73 11.22 -2.86
N ILE A 136 19.19 9.96 -3.01
CA ILE A 136 19.60 9.08 -1.90
C ILE A 136 21.11 9.27 -1.57
N LEU A 137 21.93 9.67 -2.52
CA LEU A 137 23.36 9.95 -2.35
C LEU A 137 23.58 11.40 -1.98
#